data_638d5f0fa1ac6cbc1b6da17c2ad12bb2
#
_entry.id   638d5f0fa1ac6cbc1b6da17c2ad12bb2
#
_cell.length_a   1.000
_cell.length_b   1.000
_cell.length_c   1.000
_cell.angle_alpha   90.00
_cell.angle_beta   90.00
_cell.angle_gamma   90.00
#
_symmetry.space_group_name_H-M   'P 1'
#
loop_
_entity.id
_entity.type
_entity.pdbx_description
1 polymer ?
#
loop_
_entity_poly.entity_id
_entity_poly.type
_entity_poly.pdbx_seq_one_letter_code
_entity_poly.pdbx_strand_id
1 'polypeptide(L)'
;MSEEISAEIAVKCSGITKVFGSVVANDGIDLEVKYGEILALLGENGSGKTTLMNMLSGIYHPDKGNIYIAGKPEAINSPMDSIELGIGMIHQHFKLVEVFSAADNIVAGTKGKLKSKGAVRDEIKKISEQLGLEVDPDKKVYNMSVSEKQTVEILKVLYRGAKILILDEPTAVLTPQETEKLFNILRKMKAQGCAIIIITHKLGEVMDISDRVTILRKGKSVETVNTAESSEKQLTELMVGKAVELSIERPEPVNVKPILNVVDLTVKNSEGSIALDDVSFVINRGEILGVAGIAGSGQKELCETIAGLQKIEKGAVLYNKENIIGKTPKEIINLGISMSFIPEDRLGMGLIASVGMTDNMLLKTHKQGKLCFVDRKPAKELSKELIEKLEIKTPSTELPVRMLSGGNVQKVLLGREIHSEPDLLITAYPVRGLDINSSYLIYSLLNEQKKKNTAVLFIGEDLDVLLELCDRIMVLCHGKITGICDAKKVTKEQVGMMMTGSTMEEVLGIG
;
A
#
# COMPACT_ATOMS: atom_id res chain seq x y z
N MET A 1 19.39 -22.68 -38.46
CA MET A 1 18.37 -21.63 -38.58
C MET A 1 17.28 -22.01 -37.62
N SER A 2 17.34 -21.50 -36.38
CA SER A 2 16.27 -21.62 -35.41
C SER A 2 15.16 -20.63 -35.83
N GLU A 3 13.99 -21.15 -36.16
CA GLU A 3 12.78 -20.35 -36.29
C GLU A 3 12.55 -19.59 -34.98
N GLU A 4 12.73 -18.28 -35.00
CA GLU A 4 12.17 -17.40 -34.00
C GLU A 4 10.65 -17.56 -34.10
N ILE A 5 10.07 -18.31 -33.17
CA ILE A 5 8.63 -18.36 -32.96
C ILE A 5 8.25 -16.92 -32.56
N SER A 6 7.74 -16.16 -33.50
CA SER A 6 7.13 -14.84 -33.23
C SER A 6 6.05 -15.08 -32.20
N ALA A 7 6.27 -14.68 -30.96
CA ALA A 7 5.29 -14.85 -29.88
C ALA A 7 4.00 -14.10 -30.30
N GLU A 8 2.88 -14.83 -30.35
CA GLU A 8 1.59 -14.30 -30.76
C GLU A 8 1.11 -13.23 -29.77
N ILE A 9 0.63 -12.08 -30.27
CA ILE A 9 0.15 -10.99 -29.43
C ILE A 9 -1.18 -11.40 -28.79
N ALA A 10 -1.20 -11.41 -27.45
CA ALA A 10 -2.40 -11.71 -26.66
C ALA A 10 -3.33 -10.51 -26.56
N VAL A 11 -2.77 -9.33 -26.24
CA VAL A 11 -3.50 -8.06 -26.10
C VAL A 11 -2.73 -6.97 -26.82
N LYS A 12 -3.44 -6.16 -27.62
CA LYS A 12 -2.93 -4.91 -28.17
C LYS A 12 -3.96 -3.80 -28.01
N CYS A 13 -3.55 -2.75 -27.32
CA CYS A 13 -4.29 -1.48 -27.27
C CYS A 13 -3.64 -0.51 -28.25
N SER A 14 -4.41 0.18 -29.06
CA SER A 14 -3.90 1.16 -30.02
C SER A 14 -4.67 2.46 -29.93
N GLY A 15 -3.96 3.53 -29.54
CA GLY A 15 -4.50 4.89 -29.44
C GLY A 15 -5.61 5.04 -28.40
N ILE A 16 -5.61 4.26 -27.33
CA ILE A 16 -6.69 4.23 -26.33
C ILE A 16 -6.78 5.56 -25.59
N THR A 17 -7.95 6.19 -25.69
CA THR A 17 -8.26 7.45 -24.99
C THR A 17 -9.49 7.28 -24.12
N LYS A 18 -9.41 7.79 -22.86
CA LYS A 18 -10.54 7.82 -21.91
C LYS A 18 -10.60 9.15 -21.18
N VAL A 19 -11.79 9.77 -21.20
CA VAL A 19 -12.05 11.07 -20.58
C VAL A 19 -13.17 10.96 -19.55
N PHE A 20 -12.97 11.57 -18.39
CA PHE A 20 -13.99 11.70 -17.34
C PHE A 20 -14.23 13.19 -17.05
N GLY A 21 -15.31 13.74 -17.60
CA GLY A 21 -15.59 15.17 -17.51
C GLY A 21 -14.46 16.01 -18.10
N SER A 22 -13.73 16.77 -17.29
CA SER A 22 -12.57 17.56 -17.71
C SER A 22 -11.23 16.82 -17.60
N VAL A 23 -11.23 15.59 -17.07
CA VAL A 23 -9.99 14.83 -16.81
C VAL A 23 -9.76 13.82 -17.93
N VAL A 24 -8.65 13.95 -18.65
CA VAL A 24 -8.18 12.95 -19.61
C VAL A 24 -7.35 11.92 -18.83
N ALA A 25 -7.95 10.76 -18.55
CA ALA A 25 -7.30 9.69 -17.77
C ALA A 25 -6.31 8.88 -18.62
N ASN A 26 -6.66 8.63 -19.90
CA ASN A 26 -5.77 8.01 -20.87
C ASN A 26 -5.84 8.85 -22.18
N ASP A 27 -4.71 9.09 -22.82
CA ASP A 27 -4.56 9.95 -23.99
C ASP A 27 -3.66 9.27 -25.03
N GLY A 28 -4.28 8.51 -25.94
CA GLY A 28 -3.60 7.82 -27.01
C GLY A 28 -2.65 6.71 -26.53
N ILE A 29 -3.05 5.87 -25.57
CA ILE A 29 -2.23 4.79 -25.03
C ILE A 29 -2.05 3.67 -26.05
N ASP A 30 -0.79 3.28 -26.26
CA ASP A 30 -0.40 2.05 -26.95
C ASP A 30 0.18 1.06 -25.92
N LEU A 31 -0.30 -0.19 -25.95
CA LEU A 31 0.16 -1.29 -25.10
C LEU A 31 0.11 -2.59 -25.90
N GLU A 32 1.13 -3.44 -25.75
CA GLU A 32 1.19 -4.75 -26.37
C GLU A 32 1.72 -5.79 -25.41
N VAL A 33 1.00 -6.91 -25.26
CA VAL A 33 1.37 -8.04 -24.39
C VAL A 33 1.32 -9.33 -25.21
N LYS A 34 2.34 -10.18 -25.08
CA LYS A 34 2.45 -11.44 -25.79
C LYS A 34 2.00 -12.62 -24.93
N TYR A 35 1.59 -13.72 -25.56
CA TYR A 35 1.40 -14.98 -24.84
C TYR A 35 2.72 -15.49 -24.26
N GLY A 36 2.68 -16.01 -23.05
CA GLY A 36 3.88 -16.45 -22.34
C GLY A 36 4.80 -15.32 -21.88
N GLU A 37 4.25 -14.13 -21.70
CA GLU A 37 4.96 -12.93 -21.21
C GLU A 37 4.35 -12.43 -19.90
N ILE A 38 5.19 -11.89 -19.02
CA ILE A 38 4.78 -11.07 -17.88
C ILE A 38 5.19 -9.63 -18.17
N LEU A 39 4.21 -8.78 -18.44
CA LEU A 39 4.39 -7.34 -18.63
C LEU A 39 4.08 -6.60 -17.35
N ALA A 40 5.03 -5.83 -16.83
CA ALA A 40 4.74 -4.87 -15.77
C ALA A 40 4.21 -3.55 -16.35
N LEU A 41 3.16 -3.02 -15.74
CA LEU A 41 2.60 -1.71 -16.07
C LEU A 41 2.93 -0.74 -14.92
N LEU A 42 3.92 0.10 -15.13
CA LEU A 42 4.40 1.09 -14.16
C LEU A 42 3.87 2.49 -14.41
N GLY A 43 3.90 3.31 -13.39
CA GLY A 43 3.55 4.73 -13.45
C GLY A 43 3.10 5.25 -12.09
N GLU A 44 3.17 6.54 -11.90
CA GLU A 44 2.72 7.19 -10.68
C GLU A 44 1.20 7.03 -10.48
N ASN A 45 0.72 7.30 -9.26
CA ASN A 45 -0.71 7.32 -8.98
C ASN A 45 -1.41 8.38 -9.83
N GLY A 46 -2.53 7.98 -10.45
CA GLY A 46 -3.24 8.84 -11.42
C GLY A 46 -2.64 8.86 -12.83
N SER A 47 -1.66 8.00 -13.15
CA SER A 47 -1.11 7.89 -14.51
C SER A 47 -2.02 7.18 -15.51
N GLY A 48 -3.17 6.63 -15.06
CA GLY A 48 -4.16 5.98 -15.93
C GLY A 48 -4.10 4.45 -15.98
N LYS A 49 -3.23 3.78 -15.19
CA LYS A 49 -3.07 2.31 -15.18
C LYS A 49 -4.39 1.56 -14.93
N THR A 50 -5.00 1.82 -13.77
CA THR A 50 -6.26 1.17 -13.38
C THR A 50 -7.38 1.49 -14.35
N THR A 51 -7.40 2.70 -14.94
CA THR A 51 -8.39 3.08 -15.97
C THR A 51 -8.22 2.22 -17.23
N LEU A 52 -6.98 2.03 -17.69
CA LEU A 52 -6.67 1.19 -18.84
C LEU A 52 -7.08 -0.27 -18.60
N MET A 53 -6.75 -0.81 -17.42
CA MET A 53 -7.11 -2.19 -17.07
C MET A 53 -8.64 -2.36 -16.90
N ASN A 54 -9.32 -1.36 -16.38
CA ASN A 54 -10.79 -1.36 -16.30
C ASN A 54 -11.45 -1.32 -17.68
N MET A 55 -10.79 -0.81 -18.72
CA MET A 55 -11.28 -0.95 -20.09
C MET A 55 -11.09 -2.37 -20.63
N LEU A 56 -9.97 -3.02 -20.34
CA LEU A 56 -9.75 -4.43 -20.69
C LEU A 56 -10.68 -5.38 -19.93
N SER A 57 -11.06 -5.04 -18.71
CA SER A 57 -12.01 -5.83 -17.90
C SER A 57 -13.48 -5.51 -18.17
N GLY A 58 -13.78 -4.58 -19.11
CA GLY A 58 -15.15 -4.23 -19.52
C GLY A 58 -15.94 -3.38 -18.52
N ILE A 59 -15.26 -2.77 -17.52
CA ILE A 59 -15.87 -1.83 -16.56
C ILE A 59 -16.04 -0.45 -17.21
N TYR A 60 -15.07 -0.04 -18.03
CA TYR A 60 -15.12 1.19 -18.80
C TYR A 60 -14.99 0.89 -20.30
N HIS A 61 -15.45 1.84 -21.14
CA HIS A 61 -15.24 1.77 -22.58
C HIS A 61 -14.28 2.86 -23.00
N PRO A 62 -13.36 2.61 -23.94
CA PRO A 62 -12.54 3.66 -24.54
C PRO A 62 -13.42 4.65 -25.30
N ASP A 63 -13.07 5.93 -25.23
CA ASP A 63 -13.73 6.97 -26.02
C ASP A 63 -13.13 7.06 -27.43
N LYS A 64 -11.84 6.63 -27.59
CA LYS A 64 -11.13 6.48 -28.87
C LYS A 64 -10.13 5.33 -28.78
N GLY A 65 -9.72 4.85 -29.95
CA GLY A 65 -8.74 3.76 -30.08
C GLY A 65 -9.42 2.39 -30.19
N ASN A 66 -8.60 1.36 -30.35
CA ASN A 66 -9.07 -0.01 -30.56
C ASN A 66 -8.32 -0.98 -29.64
N ILE A 67 -9.04 -2.02 -29.18
CA ILE A 67 -8.50 -3.15 -28.43
C ILE A 67 -8.50 -4.36 -29.35
N TYR A 68 -7.41 -5.08 -29.39
CA TYR A 68 -7.26 -6.33 -30.13
C TYR A 68 -6.92 -7.44 -29.16
N ILE A 69 -7.63 -8.56 -29.26
CA ILE A 69 -7.38 -9.79 -28.49
C ILE A 69 -7.05 -10.92 -29.46
N ALA A 70 -5.91 -11.58 -29.27
CA ALA A 70 -5.39 -12.58 -30.19
C ALA A 70 -5.42 -12.10 -31.67
N GLY A 71 -5.00 -10.86 -31.90
CA GLY A 71 -4.95 -10.23 -33.23
C GLY A 71 -6.27 -9.77 -33.82
N LYS A 72 -7.42 -9.97 -33.16
CA LYS A 72 -8.74 -9.56 -33.62
C LYS A 72 -9.20 -8.31 -32.90
N PRO A 73 -9.79 -7.33 -33.63
CA PRO A 73 -10.40 -6.17 -33.00
C PRO A 73 -11.64 -6.59 -32.22
N GLU A 74 -11.70 -6.23 -30.95
CA GLU A 74 -12.79 -6.60 -30.05
C GLU A 74 -13.39 -5.36 -29.35
N ALA A 75 -14.72 -5.35 -29.22
CA ALA A 75 -15.43 -4.34 -28.46
C ALA A 75 -15.85 -4.94 -27.10
N ILE A 76 -15.14 -4.57 -26.05
CA ILE A 76 -15.41 -5.07 -24.70
C ILE A 76 -16.44 -4.14 -24.04
N ASN A 77 -17.70 -4.55 -24.01
CA ASN A 77 -18.82 -3.73 -23.54
C ASN A 77 -19.30 -4.11 -22.14
N SER A 78 -18.82 -5.22 -21.59
CA SER A 78 -19.17 -5.67 -20.25
C SER A 78 -18.08 -6.57 -19.67
N PRO A 79 -18.05 -6.76 -18.34
CA PRO A 79 -17.16 -7.75 -17.72
C PRO A 79 -17.38 -9.19 -18.23
N MET A 80 -18.60 -9.49 -18.71
CA MET A 80 -18.87 -10.80 -19.33
C MET A 80 -18.14 -10.98 -20.64
N ASP A 81 -18.09 -9.94 -21.49
CA ASP A 81 -17.36 -10.00 -22.76
C ASP A 81 -15.87 -10.21 -22.52
N SER A 82 -15.31 -9.52 -21.51
CA SER A 82 -13.91 -9.69 -21.09
C SER A 82 -13.63 -11.14 -20.66
N ILE A 83 -14.51 -11.75 -19.85
CA ILE A 83 -14.38 -13.15 -19.42
C ILE A 83 -14.48 -14.11 -20.62
N GLU A 84 -15.41 -13.88 -21.56
CA GLU A 84 -15.60 -14.71 -22.77
C GLU A 84 -14.38 -14.65 -23.70
N LEU A 85 -13.68 -13.51 -23.72
CA LEU A 85 -12.42 -13.32 -24.43
C LEU A 85 -11.21 -13.93 -23.70
N GLY A 86 -11.44 -14.54 -22.54
CA GLY A 86 -10.38 -15.17 -21.73
C GLY A 86 -9.53 -14.19 -20.92
N ILE A 87 -10.05 -13.01 -20.62
CA ILE A 87 -9.39 -12.01 -19.76
C ILE A 87 -9.91 -12.19 -18.33
N GLY A 88 -9.00 -12.36 -17.37
CA GLY A 88 -9.29 -12.40 -15.96
C GLY A 88 -8.58 -11.28 -15.22
N MET A 89 -9.27 -10.57 -14.33
CA MET A 89 -8.69 -9.51 -13.51
C MET A 89 -8.82 -9.83 -12.03
N ILE A 90 -7.69 -9.70 -11.31
CA ILE A 90 -7.60 -9.76 -9.86
C ILE A 90 -7.37 -8.34 -9.37
N HIS A 91 -8.33 -7.84 -8.59
CA HIS A 91 -8.31 -6.48 -8.08
C HIS A 91 -7.49 -6.37 -6.80
N GLN A 92 -7.01 -5.18 -6.48
CA GLN A 92 -6.31 -4.85 -5.25
C GLN A 92 -7.10 -5.24 -4.00
N HIS A 93 -8.43 -5.10 -4.02
CA HIS A 93 -9.33 -5.58 -2.98
C HIS A 93 -10.10 -6.81 -3.47
N PHE A 94 -10.01 -7.90 -2.73
CA PHE A 94 -10.65 -9.17 -3.10
C PHE A 94 -12.15 -9.01 -3.35
N LYS A 95 -12.61 -9.57 -4.46
CA LYS A 95 -14.03 -9.58 -4.85
C LYS A 95 -14.64 -10.96 -4.53
N LEU A 96 -14.46 -11.38 -3.29
CA LEU A 96 -15.00 -12.64 -2.74
C LEU A 96 -16.19 -12.35 -1.82
N VAL A 97 -17.15 -13.27 -1.84
CA VAL A 97 -18.27 -13.26 -0.90
C VAL A 97 -17.84 -14.02 0.37
N GLU A 98 -17.68 -13.30 1.47
CA GLU A 98 -17.06 -13.81 2.69
C GLU A 98 -17.80 -15.02 3.31
N VAL A 99 -19.13 -15.03 3.24
CA VAL A 99 -19.97 -16.14 3.78
C VAL A 99 -19.98 -17.39 2.88
N PHE A 100 -19.42 -17.31 1.67
CA PHE A 100 -19.32 -18.43 0.75
C PHE A 100 -18.04 -19.25 1.00
N SER A 101 -18.06 -20.53 0.55
CA SER A 101 -16.84 -21.32 0.50
C SER A 101 -15.94 -20.90 -0.67
N ALA A 102 -14.68 -21.40 -0.70
CA ALA A 102 -13.81 -21.22 -1.87
C ALA A 102 -14.49 -21.71 -3.14
N ALA A 103 -15.02 -22.93 -3.14
CA ALA A 103 -15.70 -23.53 -4.29
C ALA A 103 -16.91 -22.70 -4.75
N ASP A 104 -17.75 -22.23 -3.81
CA ASP A 104 -18.91 -21.40 -4.15
C ASP A 104 -18.47 -20.06 -4.83
N ASN A 105 -17.37 -19.43 -4.35
CA ASN A 105 -16.82 -18.22 -4.95
C ASN A 105 -16.21 -18.46 -6.33
N ILE A 106 -15.51 -19.58 -6.52
CA ILE A 106 -14.86 -19.94 -7.80
C ILE A 106 -15.91 -20.13 -8.90
N VAL A 107 -17.02 -20.82 -8.61
CA VAL A 107 -18.05 -21.10 -9.60
C VAL A 107 -19.08 -19.99 -9.75
N ALA A 108 -19.13 -19.03 -8.81
CA ALA A 108 -20.10 -17.95 -8.86
C ALA A 108 -20.02 -17.19 -10.21
N GLY A 109 -21.16 -17.02 -10.88
CA GLY A 109 -21.25 -16.31 -12.18
C GLY A 109 -20.73 -17.07 -13.40
N THR A 110 -20.39 -18.38 -13.26
CA THR A 110 -20.08 -19.21 -14.45
C THR A 110 -21.36 -19.51 -15.24
N LYS A 111 -21.29 -19.46 -16.59
CA LYS A 111 -22.40 -19.81 -17.48
C LYS A 111 -22.47 -21.34 -17.63
N GLY A 112 -23.67 -21.88 -17.74
CA GLY A 112 -23.92 -23.29 -18.06
C GLY A 112 -24.69 -24.05 -17.00
N LYS A 113 -24.88 -25.38 -17.19
CA LYS A 113 -25.50 -26.24 -16.18
C LYS A 113 -24.59 -26.34 -14.97
N LEU A 114 -25.14 -26.06 -13.79
CA LEU A 114 -24.46 -26.26 -12.52
C LEU A 114 -23.91 -27.69 -12.46
N LYS A 115 -22.59 -27.84 -12.39
CA LYS A 115 -21.94 -29.11 -12.14
C LYS A 115 -22.28 -29.59 -10.71
N SER A 116 -22.23 -30.86 -10.47
CA SER A 116 -22.37 -31.40 -9.09
C SER A 116 -21.24 -30.82 -8.21
N LYS A 117 -21.50 -30.66 -6.91
CA LYS A 117 -20.47 -30.17 -5.96
C LYS A 117 -19.19 -31.01 -6.00
N GLY A 118 -19.31 -32.34 -6.19
CA GLY A 118 -18.14 -33.21 -6.34
C GLY A 118 -17.31 -32.87 -7.59
N ALA A 119 -17.96 -32.77 -8.75
CA ALA A 119 -17.27 -32.44 -10.00
C ALA A 119 -16.58 -31.09 -9.97
N VAL A 120 -17.15 -30.09 -9.28
CA VAL A 120 -16.53 -28.79 -9.06
C VAL A 120 -15.27 -28.90 -8.22
N ARG A 121 -15.34 -29.65 -7.11
CA ARG A 121 -14.18 -29.89 -6.23
C ARG A 121 -13.04 -30.60 -6.97
N ASP A 122 -13.36 -31.63 -7.75
CA ASP A 122 -12.38 -32.38 -8.53
C ASP A 122 -11.68 -31.49 -9.56
N GLU A 123 -12.41 -30.59 -10.21
CA GLU A 123 -11.87 -29.68 -11.19
C GLU A 123 -11.01 -28.60 -10.53
N ILE A 124 -11.46 -28.02 -9.41
CA ILE A 124 -10.66 -27.07 -8.61
C ILE A 124 -9.36 -27.74 -8.15
N LYS A 125 -9.44 -28.98 -7.64
CA LYS A 125 -8.28 -29.74 -7.19
C LYS A 125 -7.29 -29.99 -8.34
N LYS A 126 -7.78 -30.33 -9.53
CA LYS A 126 -6.94 -30.54 -10.71
C LYS A 126 -6.18 -29.26 -11.10
N ILE A 127 -6.85 -28.10 -11.17
CA ILE A 127 -6.20 -26.80 -11.47
C ILE A 127 -5.20 -26.46 -10.36
N SER A 128 -5.57 -26.66 -9.11
CA SER A 128 -4.76 -26.43 -7.93
C SER A 128 -3.46 -27.23 -7.95
N GLU A 129 -3.53 -28.53 -8.21
CA GLU A 129 -2.38 -29.42 -8.30
C GLU A 129 -1.44 -29.06 -9.45
N GLN A 130 -1.97 -28.68 -10.62
CA GLN A 130 -1.17 -28.30 -11.80
C GLN A 130 -0.27 -27.09 -11.52
N LEU A 131 -0.73 -26.14 -10.68
CA LEU A 131 0.00 -24.92 -10.37
C LEU A 131 0.72 -24.98 -9.02
N GLY A 132 0.45 -26.00 -8.20
CA GLY A 132 0.96 -26.12 -6.84
C GLY A 132 0.30 -25.12 -5.90
N LEU A 133 -1.01 -24.86 -6.12
CA LEU A 133 -1.84 -24.04 -5.26
C LEU A 133 -2.47 -24.93 -4.19
N GLU A 134 -2.47 -24.47 -2.94
CA GLU A 134 -3.17 -25.17 -1.86
C GLU A 134 -4.46 -24.43 -1.54
N VAL A 135 -5.60 -25.12 -1.66
CA VAL A 135 -6.91 -24.59 -1.31
C VAL A 135 -7.79 -25.68 -0.74
N ASP A 136 -8.47 -25.38 0.35
CA ASP A 136 -9.60 -26.18 0.84
C ASP A 136 -10.89 -25.64 0.19
N PRO A 137 -11.53 -26.40 -0.73
CA PRO A 137 -12.71 -25.91 -1.44
C PRO A 137 -13.92 -25.62 -0.53
N ASP A 138 -13.97 -26.21 0.66
CA ASP A 138 -15.09 -26.08 1.60
C ASP A 138 -14.86 -24.99 2.65
N LYS A 139 -13.62 -24.50 2.82
CA LYS A 139 -13.29 -23.44 3.76
C LYS A 139 -14.03 -22.15 3.40
N LYS A 140 -14.65 -21.52 4.40
CA LYS A 140 -15.33 -20.23 4.25
C LYS A 140 -14.33 -19.10 4.13
N VAL A 141 -14.59 -18.13 3.23
CA VAL A 141 -13.68 -17.04 2.93
C VAL A 141 -13.37 -16.17 4.15
N TYR A 142 -14.33 -15.97 5.05
CA TYR A 142 -14.07 -15.21 6.29
C TYR A 142 -13.07 -15.88 7.24
N ASN A 143 -12.83 -17.20 7.09
CA ASN A 143 -11.83 -17.96 7.87
C ASN A 143 -10.48 -18.08 7.15
N MET A 144 -10.32 -17.46 5.96
CA MET A 144 -9.13 -17.57 5.15
C MET A 144 -8.14 -16.45 5.45
N SER A 145 -6.85 -16.80 5.41
CA SER A 145 -5.78 -15.80 5.35
C SER A 145 -5.83 -14.97 4.05
N VAL A 146 -5.10 -13.90 4.01
CA VAL A 146 -4.98 -13.05 2.82
C VAL A 146 -4.44 -13.84 1.61
N SER A 147 -3.41 -14.66 1.84
CA SER A 147 -2.79 -15.51 0.83
C SER A 147 -3.78 -16.58 0.30
N GLU A 148 -4.59 -17.19 1.18
CA GLU A 148 -5.64 -18.12 0.76
C GLU A 148 -6.72 -17.43 -0.07
N LYS A 149 -7.17 -16.23 0.34
CA LYS A 149 -8.13 -15.41 -0.44
C LYS A 149 -7.58 -15.09 -1.84
N GLN A 150 -6.31 -14.77 -1.94
CA GLN A 150 -5.66 -14.53 -3.23
C GLN A 150 -5.60 -15.78 -4.09
N THR A 151 -5.27 -16.92 -3.49
CA THR A 151 -5.32 -18.23 -4.17
C THR A 151 -6.72 -18.52 -4.74
N VAL A 152 -7.77 -18.23 -3.98
CA VAL A 152 -9.16 -18.38 -4.45
C VAL A 152 -9.47 -17.45 -5.63
N GLU A 153 -9.01 -16.19 -5.62
CA GLU A 153 -9.18 -15.27 -6.75
C GLU A 153 -8.45 -15.76 -8.01
N ILE A 154 -7.22 -16.27 -7.88
CA ILE A 154 -6.47 -16.86 -9.00
C ILE A 154 -7.23 -18.08 -9.55
N LEU A 155 -7.63 -19.01 -8.69
CA LEU A 155 -8.39 -20.19 -9.11
C LEU A 155 -9.70 -19.85 -9.78
N LYS A 156 -10.42 -18.82 -9.30
CA LYS A 156 -11.66 -18.33 -9.88
C LYS A 156 -11.49 -17.85 -11.32
N VAL A 157 -10.42 -17.12 -11.63
CA VAL A 157 -10.12 -16.65 -13.01
C VAL A 157 -9.70 -17.81 -13.90
N LEU A 158 -8.88 -18.73 -13.39
CA LEU A 158 -8.42 -19.91 -14.14
C LEU A 158 -9.54 -20.92 -14.41
N TYR A 159 -10.42 -21.15 -13.44
CA TYR A 159 -11.60 -22.00 -13.61
C TYR A 159 -12.50 -21.51 -14.74
N ARG A 160 -12.51 -20.21 -15.01
CA ARG A 160 -13.25 -19.58 -16.12
C ARG A 160 -12.48 -19.62 -17.44
N GLY A 161 -11.28 -20.20 -17.47
CA GLY A 161 -10.48 -20.38 -18.68
C GLY A 161 -9.69 -19.14 -19.11
N ALA A 162 -9.35 -18.27 -18.18
CA ALA A 162 -8.53 -17.08 -18.47
C ALA A 162 -7.15 -17.47 -19.05
N LYS A 163 -6.80 -16.83 -20.17
CA LYS A 163 -5.50 -16.92 -20.84
C LYS A 163 -4.72 -15.61 -20.74
N ILE A 164 -5.39 -14.54 -20.36
CA ILE A 164 -4.84 -13.21 -20.12
C ILE A 164 -5.20 -12.87 -18.68
N LEU A 165 -4.19 -12.65 -17.83
CA LEU A 165 -4.37 -12.35 -16.41
C LEU A 165 -3.90 -10.94 -16.12
N ILE A 166 -4.73 -10.15 -15.47
CA ILE A 166 -4.41 -8.81 -14.99
C ILE A 166 -4.40 -8.84 -13.47
N LEU A 167 -3.30 -8.40 -12.84
CA LEU A 167 -3.16 -8.30 -11.39
C LEU A 167 -2.90 -6.85 -11.00
N ASP A 168 -3.79 -6.28 -10.18
CA ASP A 168 -3.66 -4.91 -9.69
C ASP A 168 -3.13 -4.91 -8.25
N GLU A 169 -1.86 -4.54 -8.08
CA GLU A 169 -1.11 -4.53 -6.81
C GLU A 169 -1.22 -5.85 -6.00
N PRO A 170 -0.88 -7.00 -6.59
CA PRO A 170 -1.19 -8.29 -5.99
C PRO A 170 -0.39 -8.60 -4.71
N THR A 171 0.67 -7.86 -4.43
CA THR A 171 1.59 -8.10 -3.31
C THR A 171 1.45 -7.07 -2.18
N ALA A 172 0.49 -6.15 -2.28
CA ALA A 172 0.34 -5.03 -1.34
C ALA A 172 0.16 -5.45 0.13
N VAL A 173 -0.40 -6.64 0.35
CA VAL A 173 -0.72 -7.18 1.68
C VAL A 173 -0.05 -8.53 1.97
N LEU A 174 0.89 -8.94 1.14
CA LEU A 174 1.62 -10.21 1.27
C LEU A 174 2.96 -10.02 1.98
N THR A 175 3.35 -11.06 2.71
CA THR A 175 4.73 -11.20 3.22
C THR A 175 5.69 -11.51 2.07
N PRO A 176 7.01 -11.31 2.25
CA PRO A 176 8.01 -11.67 1.23
C PRO A 176 7.90 -13.15 0.79
N GLN A 177 7.65 -14.06 1.73
CA GLN A 177 7.50 -15.50 1.45
C GLN A 177 6.24 -15.80 0.64
N GLU A 178 5.14 -15.10 0.91
CA GLU A 178 3.90 -15.22 0.15
C GLU A 178 4.04 -14.61 -1.25
N THR A 179 4.77 -13.50 -1.36
CA THR A 179 5.10 -12.87 -2.65
C THR A 179 5.90 -13.83 -3.54
N GLU A 180 6.93 -14.49 -2.99
CA GLU A 180 7.71 -15.48 -3.73
C GLU A 180 6.86 -16.68 -4.18
N LYS A 181 5.96 -17.18 -3.32
CA LYS A 181 4.99 -18.21 -3.71
C LYS A 181 4.10 -17.76 -4.87
N LEU A 182 3.57 -16.54 -4.81
CA LEU A 182 2.78 -15.95 -5.90
C LEU A 182 3.59 -15.86 -7.19
N PHE A 183 4.81 -15.35 -7.14
CA PHE A 183 5.68 -15.21 -8.32
C PHE A 183 5.99 -16.56 -8.96
N ASN A 184 6.22 -17.59 -8.15
CA ASN A 184 6.40 -18.96 -8.66
C ASN A 184 5.15 -19.49 -9.38
N ILE A 185 3.96 -19.15 -8.91
CA ILE A 185 2.70 -19.46 -9.61
C ILE A 185 2.62 -18.74 -10.94
N LEU A 186 2.90 -17.42 -10.95
CA LEU A 186 2.86 -16.60 -12.18
C LEU A 186 3.89 -17.08 -13.21
N ARG A 187 5.11 -17.47 -12.78
CA ARG A 187 6.13 -18.08 -13.66
C ARG A 187 5.62 -19.38 -14.28
N LYS A 188 4.93 -20.25 -13.52
CA LYS A 188 4.29 -21.47 -14.05
C LYS A 188 3.19 -21.17 -15.05
N MET A 189 2.33 -20.18 -14.77
CA MET A 189 1.26 -19.77 -15.69
C MET A 189 1.83 -19.19 -17.00
N LYS A 190 2.87 -18.36 -16.90
CA LYS A 190 3.62 -17.86 -18.05
C LYS A 190 4.17 -19.01 -18.90
N ALA A 191 4.81 -20.01 -18.28
CA ALA A 191 5.34 -21.19 -18.97
C ALA A 191 4.25 -22.02 -19.68
N GLN A 192 3.00 -21.93 -19.21
CA GLN A 192 1.83 -22.55 -19.87
C GLN A 192 1.22 -21.66 -20.97
N GLY A 193 1.87 -20.54 -21.32
CA GLY A 193 1.44 -19.62 -22.37
C GLY A 193 0.44 -18.54 -21.92
N CYS A 194 0.20 -18.38 -20.63
CA CYS A 194 -0.65 -17.29 -20.15
C CYS A 194 0.06 -15.94 -20.35
N ALA A 195 -0.67 -14.94 -20.86
CA ALA A 195 -0.21 -13.55 -20.89
C ALA A 195 -0.57 -12.88 -19.55
N ILE A 196 0.39 -12.22 -18.91
CA ILE A 196 0.21 -11.68 -17.58
C ILE A 196 0.55 -10.19 -17.57
N ILE A 197 -0.34 -9.37 -17.03
CA ILE A 197 -0.11 -7.94 -16.80
C ILE A 197 -0.11 -7.71 -15.29
N ILE A 198 0.99 -7.19 -14.76
CA ILE A 198 1.10 -6.85 -13.33
C ILE A 198 1.17 -5.33 -13.20
N ILE A 199 0.27 -4.76 -12.40
CA ILE A 199 0.35 -3.38 -11.96
C ILE A 199 0.98 -3.39 -10.56
N THR A 200 2.11 -2.73 -10.40
CA THR A 200 2.75 -2.52 -9.10
C THR A 200 3.54 -1.22 -9.12
N HIS A 201 3.85 -0.68 -7.96
CA HIS A 201 4.75 0.45 -7.80
C HIS A 201 6.08 0.03 -7.14
N LYS A 202 6.23 -1.25 -6.76
CA LYS A 202 7.42 -1.82 -6.15
C LYS A 202 8.42 -2.26 -7.24
N LEU A 203 9.45 -1.46 -7.44
CA LEU A 203 10.42 -1.68 -8.52
C LEU A 203 11.20 -2.99 -8.39
N GLY A 204 11.59 -3.38 -7.16
CA GLY A 204 12.24 -4.66 -6.92
C GLY A 204 11.40 -5.86 -7.38
N GLU A 205 10.07 -5.82 -7.17
CA GLU A 205 9.16 -6.87 -7.66
C GLU A 205 9.11 -6.90 -9.19
N VAL A 206 9.10 -5.71 -9.83
CA VAL A 206 9.13 -5.61 -11.30
C VAL A 206 10.41 -6.24 -11.87
N MET A 207 11.54 -5.92 -11.27
CA MET A 207 12.85 -6.46 -11.69
C MET A 207 12.94 -7.98 -11.55
N ASP A 208 12.23 -8.56 -10.56
CA ASP A 208 12.24 -10.00 -10.29
C ASP A 208 11.31 -10.81 -11.22
N ILE A 209 10.11 -10.28 -11.53
CA ILE A 209 9.07 -11.11 -12.17
C ILE A 209 8.81 -10.78 -13.64
N SER A 210 9.01 -9.55 -14.10
CA SER A 210 8.58 -9.13 -15.43
C SER A 210 9.63 -9.37 -16.52
N ASP A 211 9.16 -9.57 -17.75
CA ASP A 211 10.00 -9.64 -18.95
C ASP A 211 10.20 -8.25 -19.56
N ARG A 212 9.12 -7.49 -19.62
CA ARG A 212 9.07 -6.12 -20.13
C ARG A 212 8.28 -5.22 -19.20
N VAL A 213 8.57 -3.94 -19.29
CA VAL A 213 7.94 -2.90 -18.49
C VAL A 213 7.40 -1.81 -19.40
N THR A 214 6.09 -1.53 -19.32
CA THR A 214 5.50 -0.35 -19.97
C THR A 214 5.26 0.73 -18.94
N ILE A 215 5.76 1.93 -19.21
CA ILE A 215 5.66 3.08 -18.32
C ILE A 215 4.54 4.01 -18.78
N LEU A 216 3.56 4.27 -17.88
CA LEU A 216 2.53 5.29 -18.06
C LEU A 216 2.84 6.53 -17.26
N ARG A 217 2.73 7.70 -17.88
CA ARG A 217 2.90 8.98 -17.22
C ARG A 217 1.88 10.01 -17.72
N LYS A 218 1.09 10.60 -16.80
CA LYS A 218 0.04 11.59 -17.10
C LYS A 218 -0.91 11.16 -18.22
N GLY A 219 -1.34 9.90 -18.17
CA GLY A 219 -2.29 9.36 -19.14
C GLY A 219 -1.70 8.93 -20.48
N LYS A 220 -0.38 8.93 -20.67
CA LYS A 220 0.31 8.52 -21.90
C LYS A 220 1.27 7.38 -21.68
N SER A 221 1.44 6.49 -22.66
CA SER A 221 2.55 5.54 -22.69
C SER A 221 3.83 6.30 -23.03
N VAL A 222 4.84 6.16 -22.16
CA VAL A 222 6.16 6.81 -22.33
C VAL A 222 7.07 5.91 -23.13
N GLU A 223 7.29 4.70 -22.64
CA GLU A 223 8.18 3.72 -23.24
C GLU A 223 7.85 2.31 -22.75
N THR A 224 8.23 1.31 -23.55
CA THR A 224 8.23 -0.10 -23.14
C THR A 224 9.64 -0.61 -23.28
N VAL A 225 10.22 -1.08 -22.16
CA VAL A 225 11.62 -1.54 -22.07
C VAL A 225 11.70 -3.01 -21.65
N ASN A 226 12.81 -3.68 -21.99
CA ASN A 226 13.10 -5.00 -21.47
C ASN A 226 13.58 -4.88 -20.01
N THR A 227 13.01 -5.65 -19.12
CA THR A 227 13.36 -5.60 -17.69
C THR A 227 14.83 -5.95 -17.46
N ALA A 228 15.33 -7.00 -18.13
CA ALA A 228 16.71 -7.44 -17.98
C ALA A 228 17.77 -6.40 -18.42
N GLU A 229 17.40 -5.43 -19.24
CA GLU A 229 18.27 -4.36 -19.74
C GLU A 229 18.08 -3.04 -18.98
N SER A 230 17.19 -3.03 -17.98
CA SER A 230 16.80 -1.84 -17.22
C SER A 230 17.33 -1.89 -15.81
N SER A 231 17.30 -0.74 -15.11
CA SER A 231 17.56 -0.63 -13.68
C SER A 231 16.41 0.08 -12.99
N GLU A 232 16.24 -0.13 -11.69
CA GLU A 232 15.23 0.56 -10.90
C GLU A 232 15.32 2.08 -11.02
N LYS A 233 16.55 2.62 -11.07
CA LYS A 233 16.80 4.05 -11.28
C LYS A 233 16.27 4.52 -12.63
N GLN A 234 16.56 3.80 -13.71
CA GLN A 234 16.07 4.13 -15.05
C GLN A 234 14.54 4.08 -15.12
N LEU A 235 13.92 3.02 -14.56
CA LEU A 235 12.46 2.91 -14.52
C LEU A 235 11.83 4.07 -13.75
N THR A 236 12.43 4.47 -12.62
CA THR A 236 11.97 5.63 -11.85
C THR A 236 12.08 6.93 -12.65
N GLU A 237 13.21 7.17 -13.33
CA GLU A 237 13.40 8.35 -14.16
C GLU A 237 12.36 8.44 -15.28
N LEU A 238 12.03 7.31 -15.91
CA LEU A 238 10.96 7.24 -16.91
C LEU A 238 9.57 7.53 -16.32
N MET A 239 9.28 6.99 -15.13
CA MET A 239 8.01 7.21 -14.42
C MET A 239 7.81 8.66 -14.02
N VAL A 240 8.83 9.29 -13.46
CA VAL A 240 8.80 10.65 -12.92
C VAL A 240 9.06 11.69 -14.00
N GLY A 241 9.91 11.37 -14.99
CA GLY A 241 10.30 12.26 -16.09
C GLY A 241 11.42 13.25 -15.77
N LYS A 242 12.14 13.04 -14.68
CA LYS A 242 13.36 13.75 -14.29
C LYS A 242 14.26 12.81 -13.50
N ALA A 243 15.55 13.10 -13.43
CA ALA A 243 16.46 12.37 -12.55
C ALA A 243 15.99 12.45 -11.10
N VAL A 244 15.96 11.32 -10.41
CA VAL A 244 15.54 11.19 -9.02
C VAL A 244 16.64 10.47 -8.24
N GLU A 245 17.04 11.06 -7.12
CA GLU A 245 17.86 10.33 -6.15
C GLU A 245 16.94 9.47 -5.28
N LEU A 246 17.04 8.15 -5.45
CA LEU A 246 16.32 7.15 -4.67
C LEU A 246 17.21 6.69 -3.50
N SER A 247 17.66 7.61 -2.66
CA SER A 247 18.41 7.27 -1.46
C SER A 247 17.74 7.87 -0.24
N ILE A 248 17.48 7.04 0.75
CA ILE A 248 17.02 7.50 2.06
C ILE A 248 18.27 7.67 2.92
N GLU A 249 18.70 8.93 3.14
CA GLU A 249 19.72 9.20 4.13
C GLU A 249 19.19 8.82 5.51
N ARG A 250 19.88 7.92 6.22
CA ARG A 250 19.56 7.59 7.61
C ARG A 250 20.64 8.15 8.52
N PRO A 251 20.45 9.35 9.11
CA PRO A 251 21.38 9.90 10.07
C PRO A 251 21.45 9.02 11.32
N GLU A 252 22.64 8.90 11.93
CA GLU A 252 22.77 8.18 13.19
C GLU A 252 21.99 8.89 14.31
N PRO A 253 21.31 8.13 15.20
CA PRO A 253 20.61 8.73 16.33
C PRO A 253 21.57 9.38 17.31
N VAL A 254 21.24 10.59 17.73
CA VAL A 254 22.07 11.39 18.67
C VAL A 254 21.28 11.58 19.97
N ASN A 255 21.97 11.48 21.13
CA ASN A 255 21.34 11.63 22.46
C ASN A 255 20.17 10.68 22.73
N VAL A 256 20.33 9.42 22.40
CA VAL A 256 19.33 8.38 22.57
C VAL A 256 18.89 8.26 24.04
N LYS A 257 17.70 8.73 24.36
CA LYS A 257 17.09 8.65 25.70
C LYS A 257 15.63 8.19 25.57
N PRO A 258 15.17 7.26 26.42
CA PRO A 258 13.77 6.85 26.42
C PRO A 258 12.81 8.03 26.59
N ILE A 259 11.82 8.13 25.71
CA ILE A 259 10.75 9.12 25.81
C ILE A 259 9.40 8.46 26.05
N LEU A 260 9.12 7.34 25.36
CA LEU A 260 7.92 6.55 25.57
C LEU A 260 8.31 5.13 25.98
N ASN A 261 7.67 4.61 27.02
CA ASN A 261 7.80 3.24 27.47
C ASN A 261 6.42 2.60 27.58
N VAL A 262 6.16 1.60 26.78
CA VAL A 262 4.94 0.78 26.80
C VAL A 262 5.26 -0.50 27.56
N VAL A 263 4.41 -0.84 28.55
CA VAL A 263 4.65 -1.96 29.47
C VAL A 263 3.39 -2.83 29.52
N ASP A 264 3.52 -4.11 29.20
CA ASP A 264 2.50 -5.18 29.30
C ASP A 264 1.12 -4.76 28.75
N LEU A 265 1.12 -4.03 27.64
CA LEU A 265 -0.08 -3.42 27.07
C LEU A 265 -0.98 -4.47 26.43
N THR A 266 -2.23 -4.56 26.93
CA THR A 266 -3.29 -5.38 26.35
C THR A 266 -4.47 -4.52 25.99
N VAL A 267 -4.94 -4.62 24.72
CA VAL A 267 -6.00 -3.77 24.16
C VAL A 267 -6.98 -4.65 23.38
N LYS A 268 -8.27 -4.36 23.49
CA LYS A 268 -9.33 -4.96 22.66
C LYS A 268 -9.72 -4.02 21.54
N ASN A 269 -10.07 -4.59 20.38
CA ASN A 269 -10.67 -3.84 19.29
C ASN A 269 -12.17 -3.55 19.55
N SER A 270 -12.81 -2.85 18.61
CA SER A 270 -14.24 -2.49 18.68
C SER A 270 -15.19 -3.70 18.72
N GLU A 271 -14.72 -4.88 18.31
CA GLU A 271 -15.49 -6.14 18.31
C GLU A 271 -15.30 -6.94 19.60
N GLY A 272 -14.45 -6.44 20.53
CA GLY A 272 -14.16 -7.09 21.81
C GLY A 272 -13.08 -8.17 21.75
N SER A 273 -12.46 -8.39 20.58
CA SER A 273 -11.34 -9.32 20.43
C SER A 273 -10.03 -8.64 20.86
N ILE A 274 -9.07 -9.42 21.37
CA ILE A 274 -7.76 -8.92 21.75
C ILE A 274 -7.00 -8.51 20.50
N ALA A 275 -6.65 -7.24 20.38
CA ALA A 275 -5.90 -6.65 19.28
C ALA A 275 -4.40 -6.48 19.60
N LEU A 276 -4.08 -6.21 20.88
CA LEU A 276 -2.73 -6.21 21.42
C LEU A 276 -2.71 -7.08 22.67
N ASP A 277 -1.70 -7.94 22.79
CA ASP A 277 -1.55 -8.92 23.88
C ASP A 277 -0.14 -8.86 24.45
N ASP A 278 -0.02 -8.28 25.65
CA ASP A 278 1.22 -8.18 26.44
C ASP A 278 2.38 -7.49 25.71
N VAL A 279 2.08 -6.36 25.05
CA VAL A 279 3.04 -5.61 24.22
C VAL A 279 3.90 -4.69 25.10
N SER A 280 5.23 -4.84 25.00
CA SER A 280 6.20 -4.01 25.74
C SER A 280 7.34 -3.55 24.84
N PHE A 281 7.58 -2.23 24.80
CA PHE A 281 8.69 -1.63 24.03
C PHE A 281 9.02 -0.21 24.48
N VAL A 282 10.15 0.31 24.01
CA VAL A 282 10.63 1.66 24.29
C VAL A 282 10.90 2.40 22.99
N ILE A 283 10.47 3.66 22.92
CA ILE A 283 10.88 4.61 21.87
C ILE A 283 11.84 5.63 22.47
N ASN A 284 12.92 5.91 21.77
CA ASN A 284 13.93 6.88 22.21
C ASN A 284 13.83 8.19 21.42
N ARG A 285 14.31 9.27 22.02
CA ARG A 285 14.50 10.54 21.33
C ARG A 285 15.53 10.38 20.20
N GLY A 286 15.31 11.05 19.09
CA GLY A 286 16.22 11.05 17.96
C GLY A 286 16.32 9.71 17.23
N GLU A 287 15.35 8.79 17.42
CA GLU A 287 15.26 7.56 16.64
C GLU A 287 13.96 7.49 15.83
N ILE A 288 13.99 6.72 14.77
CA ILE A 288 12.80 6.26 14.04
C ILE A 288 12.63 4.77 14.37
N LEU A 289 11.58 4.44 15.15
CA LEU A 289 11.16 3.06 15.39
C LEU A 289 10.11 2.68 14.35
N GLY A 290 10.47 1.78 13.43
CA GLY A 290 9.56 1.21 12.46
C GLY A 290 8.66 0.15 13.07
N VAL A 291 7.42 0.04 12.61
CA VAL A 291 6.50 -1.05 12.97
C VAL A 291 6.14 -1.80 11.71
N ALA A 292 6.61 -3.04 11.62
CA ALA A 292 6.23 -4.00 10.58
C ALA A 292 5.11 -4.92 11.08
N GLY A 293 4.28 -5.40 10.19
CA GLY A 293 3.23 -6.37 10.51
C GLY A 293 2.17 -6.42 9.42
N ILE A 294 1.52 -7.57 9.30
CA ILE A 294 0.37 -7.75 8.39
C ILE A 294 -0.78 -6.88 8.89
N ALA A 295 -1.59 -6.35 7.98
CA ALA A 295 -2.76 -5.55 8.31
C ALA A 295 -3.66 -6.30 9.34
N GLY A 296 -4.05 -5.59 10.40
CA GLY A 296 -4.84 -6.16 11.50
C GLY A 296 -4.01 -6.80 12.62
N SER A 297 -2.67 -6.67 12.62
CA SER A 297 -1.81 -7.15 13.71
C SER A 297 -1.77 -6.22 14.95
N GLY A 298 -2.61 -5.17 15.00
CA GLY A 298 -2.72 -4.28 16.17
C GLY A 298 -2.05 -2.91 16.00
N GLN A 299 -1.52 -2.59 14.83
CA GLN A 299 -0.81 -1.33 14.56
C GLN A 299 -1.72 -0.10 14.81
N LYS A 300 -2.97 -0.17 14.38
CA LYS A 300 -3.97 0.89 14.57
C LYS A 300 -4.27 1.10 16.06
N GLU A 301 -4.58 0.02 16.76
CA GLU A 301 -4.92 0.04 18.19
C GLU A 301 -3.74 0.55 19.02
N LEU A 302 -2.50 0.22 18.62
CA LEU A 302 -1.29 0.76 19.26
C LEU A 302 -1.22 2.28 19.14
N CYS A 303 -1.37 2.83 17.93
CA CYS A 303 -1.35 4.28 17.71
C CYS A 303 -2.48 4.99 18.45
N GLU A 304 -3.69 4.47 18.35
CA GLU A 304 -4.87 5.04 19.01
C GLU A 304 -4.75 5.02 20.54
N THR A 305 -4.15 3.96 21.12
CA THR A 305 -3.88 3.88 22.56
C THR A 305 -2.90 4.94 23.01
N ILE A 306 -1.78 5.12 22.30
CA ILE A 306 -0.78 6.14 22.64
C ILE A 306 -1.38 7.55 22.47
N ALA A 307 -2.27 7.74 21.49
CA ALA A 307 -2.97 9.01 21.26
C ALA A 307 -4.11 9.28 22.28
N GLY A 308 -4.43 8.32 23.17
CA GLY A 308 -5.53 8.45 24.15
C GLY A 308 -6.92 8.28 23.54
N LEU A 309 -7.02 7.65 22.36
CA LEU A 309 -8.27 7.41 21.65
C LEU A 309 -8.86 6.02 21.96
N GLN A 310 -8.05 5.12 22.52
CA GLN A 310 -8.42 3.73 22.79
C GLN A 310 -8.30 3.41 24.28
N LYS A 311 -9.23 2.59 24.80
CA LYS A 311 -9.16 2.06 26.17
C LYS A 311 -8.27 0.83 26.22
N ILE A 312 -7.58 0.65 27.35
CA ILE A 312 -6.75 -0.53 27.59
C ILE A 312 -7.43 -1.49 28.57
N GLU A 313 -7.10 -2.77 28.48
CA GLU A 313 -7.49 -3.79 29.46
C GLU A 313 -6.43 -3.93 30.56
N LYS A 314 -5.14 -3.87 30.20
CA LYS A 314 -4.00 -4.05 31.09
C LYS A 314 -2.80 -3.27 30.58
N GLY A 315 -1.85 -2.97 31.48
CA GLY A 315 -0.57 -2.37 31.14
C GLY A 315 -0.48 -0.88 31.44
N ALA A 316 0.59 -0.26 30.94
CA ALA A 316 0.83 1.18 31.09
C ALA A 316 1.54 1.76 29.87
N VAL A 317 1.30 3.05 29.63
CA VAL A 317 2.07 3.84 28.66
C VAL A 317 2.68 5.02 29.40
N LEU A 318 4.00 5.01 29.54
CA LEU A 318 4.77 6.01 30.28
C LEU A 318 5.43 6.96 29.27
N TYR A 319 5.05 8.22 29.30
CA TYR A 319 5.71 9.27 28.56
C TYR A 319 6.53 10.16 29.49
N ASN A 320 7.82 10.31 29.26
CA ASN A 320 8.73 10.99 30.19
C ASN A 320 8.55 10.53 31.65
N LYS A 321 8.28 9.23 31.87
CA LYS A 321 7.99 8.56 33.17
C LYS A 321 6.59 8.84 33.74
N GLU A 322 5.75 9.64 33.10
CA GLU A 322 4.37 9.88 33.53
C GLU A 322 3.41 8.92 32.78
N ASN A 323 2.54 8.24 33.51
CA ASN A 323 1.54 7.37 32.89
C ASN A 323 0.43 8.21 32.22
N ILE A 324 0.27 8.01 30.92
CA ILE A 324 -0.72 8.74 30.11
C ILE A 324 -2.03 7.96 29.91
N ILE A 325 -2.13 6.73 30.41
CA ILE A 325 -3.34 5.92 30.29
C ILE A 325 -4.50 6.57 31.07
N GLY A 326 -5.68 6.57 30.44
CA GLY A 326 -6.89 7.17 31.01
C GLY A 326 -6.98 8.68 30.85
N LYS A 327 -5.91 9.34 30.38
CA LYS A 327 -5.97 10.76 30.00
C LYS A 327 -6.68 10.92 28.66
N THR A 328 -7.45 11.98 28.53
CA THR A 328 -8.04 12.36 27.25
C THR A 328 -6.97 12.88 26.29
N PRO A 329 -7.19 12.83 24.96
CA PRO A 329 -6.26 13.42 23.99
C PRO A 329 -5.92 14.90 24.31
N LYS A 330 -6.88 15.67 24.83
CA LYS A 330 -6.67 17.07 25.24
C LYS A 330 -5.73 17.19 26.45
N GLU A 331 -5.84 16.30 27.44
CA GLU A 331 -4.95 16.26 28.60
C GLU A 331 -3.55 15.85 28.19
N ILE A 332 -3.43 14.85 27.33
CA ILE A 332 -2.16 14.41 26.73
C ILE A 332 -1.45 15.59 26.04
N ILE A 333 -2.16 16.35 25.21
CA ILE A 333 -1.62 17.55 24.56
C ILE A 333 -1.23 18.63 25.59
N ASN A 334 -2.02 18.84 26.66
CA ASN A 334 -1.75 19.85 27.69
C ASN A 334 -0.56 19.52 28.58
N LEU A 335 -0.13 18.27 28.69
CA LEU A 335 1.09 17.84 29.38
C LEU A 335 2.37 18.26 28.63
N GLY A 336 2.25 19.00 27.52
CA GLY A 336 3.37 19.31 26.65
C GLY A 336 3.79 18.13 25.80
N ILE A 337 3.01 17.05 25.79
CA ILE A 337 3.17 15.91 24.92
C ILE A 337 2.67 16.33 23.55
N SER A 338 3.59 16.83 22.75
CA SER A 338 3.29 17.13 21.37
C SER A 338 3.32 15.84 20.56
N MET A 339 2.30 14.99 20.71
CA MET A 339 2.07 13.86 19.84
C MET A 339 1.40 14.35 18.57
N SER A 340 2.08 14.20 17.45
CA SER A 340 1.51 14.38 16.14
C SER A 340 1.11 13.02 15.60
N PHE A 341 -0.20 12.80 15.46
CA PHE A 341 -0.75 11.56 14.95
C PHE A 341 -1.22 11.76 13.51
N ILE A 342 -0.65 10.98 12.61
CA ILE A 342 -1.03 10.95 11.20
C ILE A 342 -1.77 9.64 10.97
N PRO A 343 -3.12 9.67 11.00
CA PRO A 343 -3.93 8.48 10.85
C PRO A 343 -3.97 8.00 9.40
N GLU A 344 -4.35 6.73 9.22
CA GLU A 344 -4.64 6.17 7.91
C GLU A 344 -5.81 6.89 7.23
N ASP A 345 -6.89 7.18 7.98
CA ASP A 345 -8.00 8.03 7.51
C ASP A 345 -7.68 9.50 7.68
N ARG A 346 -7.20 10.11 6.62
CA ARG A 346 -6.72 11.50 6.57
C ARG A 346 -7.82 12.52 6.77
N LEU A 347 -9.00 12.26 6.19
CA LEU A 347 -10.14 13.20 6.19
C LEU A 347 -11.15 12.89 7.28
N GLY A 348 -11.23 11.64 7.78
CA GLY A 348 -12.12 11.28 8.90
C GLY A 348 -11.51 11.60 10.26
N MET A 349 -10.19 11.44 10.42
CA MET A 349 -9.50 11.60 11.71
C MET A 349 -8.42 12.69 11.69
N GLY A 350 -7.82 12.99 10.55
CA GLY A 350 -6.67 13.89 10.45
C GLY A 350 -7.03 15.34 10.18
N LEU A 351 -7.86 15.62 9.19
CA LEU A 351 -8.22 16.95 8.70
C LEU A 351 -9.74 17.13 8.64
N ILE A 352 -10.18 18.37 8.78
CA ILE A 352 -11.58 18.73 8.52
C ILE A 352 -11.75 18.90 7.00
N ALA A 353 -12.42 17.94 6.37
CA ALA A 353 -12.55 17.82 4.91
C ALA A 353 -13.20 19.04 4.22
N SER A 354 -14.14 19.70 4.92
CA SER A 354 -14.97 20.78 4.37
C SER A 354 -14.35 22.17 4.43
N VAL A 355 -13.20 22.33 5.10
CA VAL A 355 -12.53 23.63 5.25
C VAL A 355 -11.16 23.65 4.58
N GLY A 356 -10.59 24.84 4.35
CA GLY A 356 -9.32 25.02 3.68
C GLY A 356 -8.10 24.70 4.56
N MET A 357 -6.89 24.85 3.98
CA MET A 357 -5.63 24.65 4.70
C MET A 357 -5.52 25.60 5.88
N THR A 358 -5.83 26.90 5.72
CA THR A 358 -5.75 27.91 6.78
C THR A 358 -6.51 27.48 8.03
N ASP A 359 -7.76 27.00 7.88
CA ASP A 359 -8.56 26.59 9.01
C ASP A 359 -8.09 25.27 9.63
N ASN A 360 -7.57 24.34 8.82
CA ASN A 360 -6.94 23.12 9.31
C ASN A 360 -5.66 23.40 10.12
N MET A 361 -4.85 24.42 9.74
CA MET A 361 -3.68 24.85 10.53
C MET A 361 -4.12 25.49 11.87
N LEU A 362 -5.22 26.24 11.89
CA LEU A 362 -5.79 26.83 13.11
C LEU A 362 -6.12 25.83 14.19
N LEU A 363 -6.45 24.58 13.87
CA LEU A 363 -6.72 23.53 14.85
C LEU A 363 -5.59 23.37 15.88
N LYS A 364 -4.34 23.59 15.48
CA LYS A 364 -3.15 23.50 16.37
C LYS A 364 -2.74 24.88 16.95
N THR A 365 -3.00 25.97 16.23
CA THR A 365 -2.48 27.30 16.57
C THR A 365 -3.51 28.24 17.20
N HIS A 366 -4.77 27.85 17.35
CA HIS A 366 -5.87 28.70 17.83
C HIS A 366 -5.64 29.35 19.21
N LYS A 367 -4.79 28.75 20.07
CA LYS A 367 -4.45 29.28 21.40
C LYS A 367 -3.45 30.44 21.37
N GLN A 368 -2.86 30.77 20.22
CA GLN A 368 -1.86 31.84 20.05
C GLN A 368 -2.51 33.23 19.91
N GLY A 369 -3.85 33.30 19.80
CA GLY A 369 -4.59 34.55 19.71
C GLY A 369 -4.66 35.32 21.04
N LYS A 370 -4.80 36.64 20.98
CA LYS A 370 -5.00 37.53 22.14
C LYS A 370 -6.50 37.65 22.43
N LEU A 371 -6.89 37.43 23.69
CA LEU A 371 -8.29 37.52 24.15
C LEU A 371 -9.25 36.51 23.47
N CYS A 372 -10.48 36.93 23.17
CA CYS A 372 -11.52 36.08 22.56
C CYS A 372 -11.45 35.96 21.03
N PHE A 373 -10.44 36.54 20.39
CA PHE A 373 -10.30 36.55 18.93
C PHE A 373 -9.23 35.55 18.48
N VAL A 374 -9.57 34.79 17.45
CA VAL A 374 -8.63 33.88 16.78
C VAL A 374 -7.85 34.64 15.73
N ASP A 375 -6.52 34.72 15.88
CA ASP A 375 -5.66 35.28 14.84
C ASP A 375 -5.44 34.25 13.74
N ARG A 376 -5.96 34.53 12.53
CA ARG A 376 -5.81 33.68 11.33
C ARG A 376 -4.52 33.94 10.57
N LYS A 377 -3.81 35.03 10.86
CA LYS A 377 -2.65 35.45 10.06
C LYS A 377 -1.50 34.44 10.13
N PRO A 378 -1.08 33.95 11.32
CA PRO A 378 -0.03 32.93 11.40
C PRO A 378 -0.38 31.63 10.66
N ALA A 379 -1.62 31.17 10.78
CA ALA A 379 -2.09 29.97 10.10
C ALA A 379 -2.09 30.11 8.56
N LYS A 380 -2.41 31.32 8.07
CA LYS A 380 -2.37 31.62 6.63
C LYS A 380 -0.93 31.72 6.11
N GLU A 381 -0.03 32.31 6.87
CA GLU A 381 1.41 32.36 6.54
C GLU A 381 2.01 30.94 6.51
N LEU A 382 1.74 30.13 7.55
CA LEU A 382 2.12 28.72 7.59
C LEU A 382 1.57 27.95 6.39
N SER A 383 0.31 28.14 6.02
CA SER A 383 -0.27 27.46 4.87
C SER A 383 0.47 27.78 3.56
N LYS A 384 0.91 29.03 3.38
CA LYS A 384 1.70 29.45 2.21
C LYS A 384 3.09 28.81 2.23
N GLU A 385 3.77 28.84 3.37
CA GLU A 385 5.07 28.20 3.56
C GLU A 385 5.01 26.70 3.22
N LEU A 386 3.99 26.00 3.73
CA LEU A 386 3.81 24.58 3.46
C LEU A 386 3.48 24.27 1.99
N ILE A 387 2.76 25.18 1.30
CA ILE A 387 2.50 25.04 -0.15
C ILE A 387 3.83 25.05 -0.91
N GLU A 388 4.74 25.97 -0.60
CA GLU A 388 6.03 26.05 -1.25
C GLU A 388 6.96 24.91 -0.87
N LYS A 389 7.12 24.65 0.45
CA LYS A 389 8.05 23.65 0.99
C LYS A 389 7.68 22.21 0.59
N LEU A 390 6.39 21.89 0.55
CA LEU A 390 5.88 20.53 0.25
C LEU A 390 5.37 20.40 -1.18
N GLU A 391 5.52 21.43 -2.01
CA GLU A 391 4.99 21.44 -3.39
C GLU A 391 3.51 21.03 -3.45
N ILE A 392 2.66 21.63 -2.57
CA ILE A 392 1.22 21.31 -2.51
C ILE A 392 0.51 21.99 -3.68
N LYS A 393 -0.14 21.19 -4.52
CA LYS A 393 -0.89 21.71 -5.67
C LYS A 393 -2.29 22.12 -5.23
N THR A 394 -2.48 23.41 -5.03
CA THR A 394 -3.77 24.03 -4.68
C THR A 394 -3.89 25.42 -5.31
N PRO A 395 -5.08 25.84 -5.78
CA PRO A 395 -5.30 27.19 -6.29
C PRO A 395 -5.35 28.24 -5.16
N SER A 396 -5.65 27.85 -3.93
CA SER A 396 -5.69 28.76 -2.76
C SER A 396 -5.64 27.99 -1.45
N THR A 397 -5.25 28.69 -0.36
CA THR A 397 -5.26 28.16 1.02
C THR A 397 -6.67 27.98 1.59
N GLU A 398 -7.69 28.54 0.96
CA GLU A 398 -9.09 28.50 1.40
C GLU A 398 -9.89 27.39 0.71
N LEU A 399 -9.31 26.71 -0.33
CA LEU A 399 -9.98 25.59 -0.99
C LEU A 399 -10.17 24.45 0.01
N PRO A 400 -11.41 23.89 0.15
CA PRO A 400 -11.65 22.73 1.02
C PRO A 400 -10.70 21.57 0.71
N VAL A 401 -10.04 21.04 1.75
CA VAL A 401 -8.99 20.04 1.55
C VAL A 401 -9.49 18.75 0.90
N ARG A 402 -10.78 18.43 1.00
CA ARG A 402 -11.39 17.29 0.27
C ARG A 402 -11.34 17.43 -1.25
N MET A 403 -11.10 18.63 -1.78
CA MET A 403 -10.98 18.88 -3.22
C MET A 403 -9.55 18.72 -3.72
N LEU A 404 -8.60 18.52 -2.82
CA LEU A 404 -7.21 18.22 -3.15
C LEU A 404 -7.06 16.74 -3.51
N SER A 405 -6.03 16.42 -4.29
CA SER A 405 -5.64 15.01 -4.49
C SER A 405 -5.21 14.38 -3.16
N GLY A 406 -5.34 13.06 -3.04
CA GLY A 406 -4.96 12.33 -1.83
C GLY A 406 -3.54 12.63 -1.36
N GLY A 407 -2.58 12.75 -2.29
CA GLY A 407 -1.20 13.14 -1.98
C GLY A 407 -1.09 14.55 -1.40
N ASN A 408 -1.83 15.52 -1.94
CA ASN A 408 -1.81 16.88 -1.39
C ASN A 408 -2.49 16.94 -0.02
N VAL A 409 -3.57 16.18 0.21
CA VAL A 409 -4.19 16.02 1.54
C VAL A 409 -3.17 15.52 2.57
N GLN A 410 -2.38 14.50 2.20
CA GLN A 410 -1.33 13.93 3.05
C GLN A 410 -0.24 14.96 3.39
N LYS A 411 0.22 15.72 2.39
CA LYS A 411 1.22 16.78 2.57
C LYS A 411 0.70 17.87 3.52
N VAL A 412 -0.57 18.26 3.41
CA VAL A 412 -1.21 19.22 4.34
C VAL A 412 -1.20 18.70 5.76
N LEU A 413 -1.63 17.44 5.97
CA LEU A 413 -1.68 16.82 7.29
C LEU A 413 -0.28 16.72 7.89
N LEU A 414 0.67 16.14 7.16
CA LEU A 414 2.04 15.97 7.62
C LEU A 414 2.72 17.31 7.93
N GLY A 415 2.56 18.30 7.04
CA GLY A 415 3.12 19.63 7.26
C GLY A 415 2.59 20.28 8.53
N ARG A 416 1.29 20.16 8.84
CA ARG A 416 0.71 20.65 10.08
C ARG A 416 1.34 19.98 11.30
N GLU A 417 1.47 18.67 11.27
CA GLU A 417 1.97 17.90 12.41
C GLU A 417 3.46 18.15 12.66
N ILE A 418 4.26 18.19 11.62
CA ILE A 418 5.71 18.47 11.71
C ILE A 418 5.99 19.89 12.19
N HIS A 419 5.19 20.88 11.73
CA HIS A 419 5.38 22.28 12.14
C HIS A 419 5.10 22.50 13.64
N SER A 420 4.31 21.64 14.29
CA SER A 420 4.08 21.71 15.72
C SER A 420 5.32 21.36 16.58
N GLU A 421 6.45 21.01 15.96
CA GLU A 421 7.72 20.62 16.59
C GLU A 421 7.51 19.57 17.69
N PRO A 422 6.97 18.39 17.35
CA PRO A 422 6.62 17.39 18.35
C PRO A 422 7.86 16.76 18.96
N ASP A 423 7.77 16.41 20.25
CA ASP A 423 8.75 15.54 20.90
C ASP A 423 8.62 14.08 20.45
N LEU A 424 7.38 13.66 20.17
CA LEU A 424 7.03 12.34 19.64
C LEU A 424 6.07 12.50 18.45
N LEU A 425 6.47 12.01 17.30
CA LEU A 425 5.67 11.96 16.08
C LEU A 425 5.23 10.51 15.83
N ILE A 426 3.92 10.28 15.80
CA ILE A 426 3.35 8.98 15.44
C ILE A 426 2.77 9.10 14.04
N THR A 427 3.20 8.23 13.12
CA THR A 427 2.79 8.28 11.73
C THR A 427 2.43 6.88 11.21
N ALA A 428 1.16 6.73 10.83
CA ALA A 428 0.65 5.48 10.26
C ALA A 428 0.46 5.64 8.74
N TYR A 429 1.22 4.86 7.97
CA TYR A 429 1.14 4.82 6.51
C TYR A 429 1.25 6.21 5.84
N PRO A 430 2.25 7.05 6.20
CA PRO A 430 2.30 8.46 5.78
C PRO A 430 2.52 8.66 4.29
N VAL A 431 2.99 7.64 3.58
CA VAL A 431 3.28 7.69 2.14
C VAL A 431 2.27 6.92 1.29
N ARG A 432 1.30 6.26 1.91
CA ARG A 432 0.32 5.44 1.19
C ARG A 432 -0.44 6.26 0.15
N GLY A 433 -0.38 5.82 -1.10
CA GLY A 433 -1.05 6.48 -2.22
C GLY A 433 -0.39 7.79 -2.68
N LEU A 434 0.87 8.02 -2.33
CA LEU A 434 1.69 9.11 -2.86
C LEU A 434 2.45 8.67 -4.12
N ASP A 435 2.90 9.66 -4.87
CA ASP A 435 3.92 9.46 -5.90
C ASP A 435 5.31 9.30 -5.27
N ILE A 436 6.25 8.75 -6.01
CA ILE A 436 7.62 8.45 -5.54
C ILE A 436 8.30 9.70 -4.96
N ASN A 437 8.29 10.82 -5.67
CA ASN A 437 8.93 12.05 -5.20
C ASN A 437 8.33 12.54 -3.88
N SER A 438 7.01 12.51 -3.76
CA SER A 438 6.32 12.91 -2.53
C SER A 438 6.66 11.98 -1.37
N SER A 439 6.84 10.69 -1.61
CA SER A 439 7.24 9.71 -0.59
C SER A 439 8.66 9.99 -0.08
N TYR A 440 9.63 10.20 -0.97
CA TYR A 440 11.01 10.55 -0.58
C TYR A 440 11.12 11.90 0.14
N LEU A 441 10.30 12.88 -0.27
CA LEU A 441 10.20 14.14 0.47
C LEU A 441 9.74 13.90 1.91
N ILE A 442 8.75 13.03 2.12
CA ILE A 442 8.27 12.69 3.48
C ILE A 442 9.37 11.99 4.29
N TYR A 443 10.09 11.03 3.71
CA TYR A 443 11.21 10.36 4.40
C TYR A 443 12.29 11.36 4.80
N SER A 444 12.63 12.31 3.94
CA SER A 444 13.55 13.40 4.25
C SER A 444 13.06 14.25 5.43
N LEU A 445 11.76 14.61 5.45
CA LEU A 445 11.16 15.37 6.55
C LEU A 445 11.17 14.60 7.88
N LEU A 446 10.93 13.29 7.87
CA LEU A 446 11.03 12.46 9.07
C LEU A 446 12.48 12.40 9.59
N ASN A 447 13.47 12.30 8.70
CA ASN A 447 14.87 12.36 9.06
C ASN A 447 15.29 13.76 9.58
N GLU A 448 14.72 14.85 9.06
CA GLU A 448 14.90 16.18 9.64
C GLU A 448 14.34 16.27 11.07
N GLN A 449 13.17 15.67 11.34
CA GLN A 449 12.63 15.62 12.70
C GLN A 449 13.53 14.79 13.63
N LYS A 450 14.01 13.64 13.19
CA LYS A 450 15.01 12.85 13.92
C LYS A 450 16.26 13.66 14.26
N LYS A 451 16.83 14.41 13.30
CA LYS A 451 17.98 15.31 13.54
C LYS A 451 17.68 16.39 14.59
N LYS A 452 16.43 16.80 14.73
CA LYS A 452 15.95 17.73 15.79
C LYS A 452 15.67 17.01 17.11
N ASN A 453 16.06 15.74 17.26
CA ASN A 453 15.85 14.92 18.45
C ASN A 453 14.37 14.53 18.73
N THR A 454 13.49 14.64 17.71
CA THR A 454 12.13 14.10 17.77
C THR A 454 12.18 12.57 17.72
N ALA A 455 11.40 11.91 18.56
CA ALA A 455 11.15 10.49 18.46
C ALA A 455 10.06 10.23 17.38
N VAL A 456 10.27 9.23 16.54
CA VAL A 456 9.30 8.90 15.48
C VAL A 456 8.87 7.44 15.60
N LEU A 457 7.55 7.21 15.71
CA LEU A 457 6.96 5.88 15.52
C LEU A 457 6.38 5.83 14.10
N PHE A 458 7.01 5.04 13.24
CA PHE A 458 6.68 4.94 11.83
C PHE A 458 6.05 3.59 11.50
N ILE A 459 4.79 3.57 11.08
CA ILE A 459 4.13 2.37 10.58
C ILE A 459 4.14 2.43 9.05
N GLY A 460 4.76 1.43 8.42
CA GLY A 460 4.89 1.33 6.97
C GLY A 460 4.48 -0.04 6.45
N GLU A 461 4.08 -0.08 5.17
CA GLU A 461 3.74 -1.32 4.46
C GLU A 461 4.95 -1.90 3.72
N ASP A 462 5.90 -1.04 3.35
CA ASP A 462 7.07 -1.41 2.55
C ASP A 462 8.26 -1.74 3.45
N LEU A 463 8.69 -2.99 3.42
CA LEU A 463 9.80 -3.47 4.23
C LEU A 463 11.15 -2.88 3.79
N ASP A 464 11.32 -2.61 2.51
CA ASP A 464 12.55 -1.99 1.99
C ASP A 464 12.70 -0.59 2.57
N VAL A 465 11.60 0.18 2.60
CA VAL A 465 11.57 1.49 3.26
C VAL A 465 11.80 1.40 4.76
N LEU A 466 11.20 0.42 5.45
CA LEU A 466 11.43 0.22 6.89
C LEU A 466 12.90 -0.08 7.18
N LEU A 467 13.54 -0.91 6.36
CA LEU A 467 14.96 -1.27 6.49
C LEU A 467 15.90 -0.09 6.20
N GLU A 468 15.52 0.80 5.27
CA GLU A 468 16.35 1.95 4.90
C GLU A 468 16.15 3.16 5.82
N LEU A 469 14.90 3.45 6.25
CA LEU A 469 14.54 4.65 6.99
C LEU A 469 14.71 4.50 8.50
N CYS A 470 14.32 3.34 9.07
CA CYS A 470 14.21 3.15 10.50
C CYS A 470 15.53 2.74 11.15
N ASP A 471 15.73 3.11 12.41
CA ASP A 471 16.88 2.66 13.20
C ASP A 471 16.65 1.27 13.78
N ARG A 472 15.45 1.05 14.32
CA ARG A 472 14.97 -0.26 14.78
C ARG A 472 13.63 -0.58 14.15
N ILE A 473 13.35 -1.86 14.00
CA ILE A 473 12.08 -2.38 13.51
C ILE A 473 11.48 -3.27 14.59
N MET A 474 10.28 -2.94 15.01
CA MET A 474 9.41 -3.75 15.84
C MET A 474 8.44 -4.51 14.93
N VAL A 475 8.35 -5.83 15.09
CA VAL A 475 7.46 -6.67 14.28
C VAL A 475 6.27 -7.10 15.13
N LEU A 476 5.08 -6.78 14.64
CA LEU A 476 3.80 -7.19 15.24
C LEU A 476 3.18 -8.33 14.42
N CYS A 477 2.81 -9.41 15.11
CA CYS A 477 2.06 -10.52 14.55
C CYS A 477 0.93 -10.92 15.50
N HIS A 478 -0.31 -10.88 15.01
CA HIS A 478 -1.51 -11.22 15.80
C HIS A 478 -1.55 -10.57 17.21
N GLY A 479 -1.21 -9.29 17.28
CA GLY A 479 -1.24 -8.51 18.52
C GLY A 479 -0.03 -8.68 19.44
N LYS A 480 0.96 -9.48 19.07
CA LYS A 480 2.19 -9.71 19.86
C LYS A 480 3.41 -9.17 19.15
N ILE A 481 4.44 -8.79 19.93
CA ILE A 481 5.75 -8.47 19.39
C ILE A 481 6.51 -9.80 19.20
N THR A 482 6.87 -10.11 17.95
CA THR A 482 7.71 -11.26 17.60
C THR A 482 9.19 -10.91 17.60
N GLY A 483 9.54 -9.64 17.50
CA GLY A 483 10.93 -9.16 17.62
C GLY A 483 11.03 -7.65 17.55
N ILE A 484 12.12 -7.12 18.13
CA ILE A 484 12.57 -5.73 17.96
C ILE A 484 14.05 -5.79 17.59
N CYS A 485 14.38 -5.44 16.37
CA CYS A 485 15.72 -5.61 15.81
C CYS A 485 16.29 -4.28 15.28
N ASP A 486 17.62 -4.22 15.20
CA ASP A 486 18.34 -3.15 14.52
C ASP A 486 18.11 -3.30 13.00
N ALA A 487 17.58 -2.26 12.36
CA ALA A 487 17.25 -2.29 10.93
C ALA A 487 18.48 -2.52 10.02
N LYS A 488 19.71 -2.27 10.51
CA LYS A 488 20.95 -2.53 9.77
C LYS A 488 21.40 -3.99 9.84
N LYS A 489 20.84 -4.77 10.78
CA LYS A 489 21.32 -6.13 11.09
C LYS A 489 20.33 -7.22 10.72
N VAL A 490 19.17 -6.84 10.21
CA VAL A 490 18.09 -7.76 9.84
C VAL A 490 17.83 -7.67 8.34
N THR A 491 17.48 -8.80 7.71
CA THR A 491 17.09 -8.84 6.29
C THR A 491 15.57 -8.77 6.12
N LYS A 492 15.12 -8.46 4.93
CA LYS A 492 13.70 -8.42 4.55
C LYS A 492 13.00 -9.76 4.82
N GLU A 493 13.68 -10.88 4.50
CA GLU A 493 13.18 -12.24 4.70
C GLU A 493 13.03 -12.55 6.19
N GLN A 494 13.98 -12.11 7.02
CA GLN A 494 13.94 -12.28 8.46
C GLN A 494 12.79 -11.51 9.10
N VAL A 495 12.58 -10.25 8.69
CA VAL A 495 11.40 -9.47 9.11
C VAL A 495 10.11 -10.16 8.66
N GLY A 496 10.06 -10.65 7.41
CA GLY A 496 8.93 -11.41 6.88
C GLY A 496 8.61 -12.68 7.69
N MET A 497 9.62 -13.45 8.12
CA MET A 497 9.42 -14.62 8.99
C MET A 497 8.82 -14.20 10.35
N MET A 498 9.30 -13.13 10.95
CA MET A 498 8.73 -12.61 12.20
C MET A 498 7.28 -12.12 12.00
N MET A 499 6.93 -11.54 10.85
CA MET A 499 5.55 -11.15 10.52
C MET A 499 4.60 -12.35 10.40
N THR A 500 5.12 -13.54 10.18
CA THR A 500 4.33 -14.79 10.14
C THR A 500 4.32 -15.57 11.46
N GLY A 501 4.94 -15.03 12.51
CA GLY A 501 4.87 -15.55 13.88
C GLY A 501 6.13 -16.21 14.41
N SER A 502 7.21 -16.32 13.62
CA SER A 502 8.51 -16.76 14.14
C SER A 502 9.07 -15.71 15.09
N THR A 503 9.69 -16.14 16.19
CA THR A 503 10.33 -15.21 17.12
C THR A 503 11.70 -14.74 16.60
N MET A 504 12.18 -13.61 17.11
CA MET A 504 13.50 -13.08 16.75
C MET A 504 14.63 -14.07 17.06
N GLU A 505 14.52 -14.83 18.16
CA GLU A 505 15.48 -15.84 18.56
C GLU A 505 15.54 -16.99 17.55
N GLU A 506 14.37 -17.48 17.11
CA GLU A 506 14.28 -18.53 16.08
C GLU A 506 14.89 -18.08 14.75
N VAL A 507 14.61 -16.82 14.35
CA VAL A 507 15.03 -16.28 13.05
C VAL A 507 16.52 -15.95 13.00
N LEU A 508 17.10 -15.44 14.10
CA LEU A 508 18.51 -15.04 14.18
C LEU A 508 19.43 -16.16 14.70
N GLY A 509 18.86 -17.30 15.12
CA GLY A 509 19.64 -18.43 15.68
C GLY A 509 20.35 -18.07 16.99
N ILE A 510 19.76 -17.15 17.77
CA ILE A 510 20.26 -16.72 19.08
C ILE A 510 19.46 -17.51 20.12
N GLY A 511 19.89 -18.73 20.41
CA GLY A 511 19.30 -19.61 21.41
C GLY A 511 20.37 -20.34 22.17
#